data_3252c7573e9cab7383da104c888d8005
#
_entry.id   3252c7573e9cab7383da104c888d8005
#
_cell.length_a   1.000
_cell.length_b   1.000
_cell.length_c   1.000
_cell.angle_alpha   90.00
_cell.angle_beta   90.00
_cell.angle_gamma   90.00
#
_symmetry.space_group_name_H-M   'P 1'
#
loop_
_entity.id
_entity.type
_entity.pdbx_description
1 polymer ?
#
loop_
_entity_poly.entity_id
_entity_poly.type
_entity_poly.pdbx_seq_one_letter_code
_entity_poly.pdbx_strand_id
1 'polypeptide(L)'
;MERIPCLTTISNILKIINPEELEICLYGIFNNILKQKLKIKDKQICIDGKTVCSTANMKEHEKPMHIVTALLADASVSLGQITVDGKSNEIPAVRELIGLLNIKDSVITLDAMHCQKETVELIISKDGDYVIQLKGNQGTFYKDVYAMFDEKYMDIADKDSNYETYKTIEKGHGRIETRTCYVLKDLEYFTDYLAEWWGLKKIFAVKREVEIDTQKTTEISCYISSKNTSAEKLLMYTRKHWQIESFHWLLDVNLGEDDSKVISKNSQTCLNIIRKFCVSIIKKYIENNSVKRKTIIANMRKCLLNEQFLVDILTYYCHNPL
;
A
#
# COMPACT_ATOMS: atom_id res chain seq x y z
N MET A 1 -28.63 -7.54 -31.62
CA MET A 1 -27.26 -7.14 -31.24
C MET A 1 -27.34 -5.83 -30.48
N GLU A 2 -27.08 -5.85 -29.20
CA GLU A 2 -26.90 -4.62 -28.44
C GLU A 2 -25.66 -3.90 -28.98
N ARG A 3 -25.80 -2.60 -29.23
CA ARG A 3 -24.68 -1.82 -29.81
C ARG A 3 -23.70 -1.47 -28.67
N ILE A 4 -22.45 -1.86 -28.84
CA ILE A 4 -21.38 -1.38 -27.95
C ILE A 4 -21.29 0.14 -28.04
N PRO A 5 -21.30 0.88 -26.92
CA PRO A 5 -21.20 2.33 -26.94
C PRO A 5 -19.90 2.79 -27.62
N CYS A 6 -19.96 3.85 -28.42
CA CYS A 6 -18.75 4.43 -28.99
C CYS A 6 -17.90 5.15 -27.94
N LEU A 7 -16.63 5.39 -28.24
CA LEU A 7 -15.69 6.05 -27.33
C LEU A 7 -16.19 7.41 -26.83
N THR A 8 -16.86 8.18 -27.69
CA THR A 8 -17.45 9.48 -27.33
C THR A 8 -18.54 9.32 -26.28
N THR A 9 -19.40 8.31 -26.40
CA THR A 9 -20.46 8.01 -25.43
C THR A 9 -19.84 7.65 -24.07
N ILE A 10 -18.83 6.77 -24.05
CA ILE A 10 -18.11 6.38 -22.82
C ILE A 10 -17.45 7.60 -22.19
N SER A 11 -16.76 8.43 -22.97
CA SER A 11 -16.13 9.66 -22.49
C SER A 11 -17.14 10.64 -21.88
N ASN A 12 -18.32 10.80 -22.49
CA ASN A 12 -19.35 11.68 -21.96
C ASN A 12 -19.95 11.14 -20.67
N ILE A 13 -20.16 9.83 -20.57
CA ILE A 13 -20.62 9.19 -19.31
C ILE A 13 -19.62 9.42 -18.19
N LEU A 14 -18.32 9.20 -18.43
CA LEU A 14 -17.27 9.40 -17.41
C LEU A 14 -17.15 10.86 -16.93
N LYS A 15 -17.60 11.84 -17.73
CA LYS A 15 -17.62 13.26 -17.32
C LYS A 15 -18.71 13.59 -16.33
N ILE A 16 -19.84 12.85 -16.37
CA ILE A 16 -21.03 13.13 -15.58
C ILE A 16 -21.18 12.22 -14.36
N ILE A 17 -20.52 11.06 -14.34
CA ILE A 17 -20.53 10.17 -13.18
C ILE A 17 -19.85 10.87 -11.98
N ASN A 18 -20.47 10.80 -10.80
CA ASN A 18 -19.83 11.21 -9.56
C ASN A 18 -18.80 10.13 -9.15
N PRO A 19 -17.49 10.47 -9.02
CA PRO A 19 -16.46 9.50 -8.67
C PRO A 19 -16.67 8.86 -7.30
N GLU A 20 -17.19 9.62 -6.30
CA GLU A 20 -17.45 9.12 -4.95
C GLU A 20 -18.57 8.08 -4.97
N GLU A 21 -19.67 8.35 -5.71
CA GLU A 21 -20.76 7.40 -5.87
C GLU A 21 -20.30 6.14 -6.63
N LEU A 22 -19.46 6.30 -7.66
CA LEU A 22 -18.87 5.19 -8.38
C LEU A 22 -18.00 4.34 -7.45
N GLU A 23 -17.18 4.98 -6.62
CA GLU A 23 -16.35 4.32 -5.64
C GLU A 23 -17.19 3.56 -4.61
N ILE A 24 -18.21 4.20 -4.05
CA ILE A 24 -19.15 3.57 -3.11
C ILE A 24 -19.86 2.38 -3.77
N CYS A 25 -20.28 2.49 -5.01
CA CYS A 25 -20.95 1.41 -5.74
C CYS A 25 -20.00 0.23 -5.95
N LEU A 26 -18.80 0.46 -6.48
CA LEU A 26 -17.84 -0.60 -6.79
C LEU A 26 -17.24 -1.21 -5.50
N TYR A 27 -16.88 -0.37 -4.53
CA TYR A 27 -16.29 -0.83 -3.26
C TYR A 27 -17.34 -1.12 -2.18
N GLY A 28 -18.57 -0.61 -2.30
CA GLY A 28 -19.68 -1.03 -1.46
C GLY A 28 -19.99 -2.51 -1.64
N ILE A 29 -19.84 -3.00 -2.86
CA ILE A 29 -19.82 -4.41 -3.17
C ILE A 29 -18.68 -5.09 -2.40
N PHE A 30 -17.46 -4.54 -2.38
CA PHE A 30 -16.34 -5.05 -1.59
C PHE A 30 -16.57 -4.96 -0.08
N ASN A 31 -17.09 -3.84 0.43
CA ASN A 31 -17.26 -3.62 1.87
C ASN A 31 -18.33 -4.50 2.53
N ASN A 32 -19.45 -4.77 1.87
CA ASN A 32 -20.46 -5.71 2.37
C ASN A 32 -19.90 -7.12 2.48
N ILE A 33 -18.94 -7.43 1.67
CA ILE A 33 -18.25 -8.68 1.55
C ILE A 33 -17.11 -8.80 2.57
N LEU A 34 -16.33 -7.73 2.75
CA LEU A 34 -15.30 -7.62 3.77
C LEU A 34 -15.89 -7.76 5.18
N LYS A 35 -17.09 -7.22 5.44
CA LYS A 35 -17.77 -7.34 6.72
C LYS A 35 -18.20 -8.78 7.05
N GLN A 36 -18.52 -9.59 6.04
CA GLN A 36 -19.06 -10.95 6.25
C GLN A 36 -18.00 -12.04 6.35
N LYS A 37 -16.89 -11.95 5.64
CA LYS A 37 -15.91 -13.06 5.53
C LYS A 37 -14.52 -12.79 6.08
N LEU A 38 -14.12 -11.55 6.30
CA LEU A 38 -12.78 -11.25 6.74
C LEU A 38 -12.72 -11.00 8.25
N LYS A 39 -12.95 -12.03 9.06
CA LYS A 39 -12.46 -12.11 10.45
C LYS A 39 -10.94 -12.40 10.46
N ILE A 40 -10.17 -11.76 9.58
CA ILE A 40 -8.72 -11.91 9.59
C ILE A 40 -8.18 -10.88 10.55
N LYS A 41 -7.76 -11.32 11.73
CA LYS A 41 -6.90 -10.54 12.63
C LYS A 41 -5.63 -10.16 11.88
N ASP A 42 -5.11 -8.95 12.16
CA ASP A 42 -3.82 -8.47 11.66
C ASP A 42 -3.76 -8.24 10.12
N LYS A 43 -4.88 -7.84 9.50
CA LYS A 43 -4.88 -7.40 8.10
C LYS A 43 -3.95 -6.21 7.93
N GLN A 44 -3.11 -6.26 6.91
CA GLN A 44 -2.27 -5.13 6.58
C GLN A 44 -2.95 -4.23 5.54
N ILE A 45 -3.07 -2.95 5.87
CA ILE A 45 -3.51 -1.89 4.96
C ILE A 45 -2.31 -1.00 4.68
N CYS A 46 -1.84 -1.00 3.43
CA CYS A 46 -0.78 -0.12 2.97
C CYS A 46 -1.42 1.16 2.45
N ILE A 47 -0.93 2.31 2.92
CA ILE A 47 -1.41 3.62 2.41
C ILE A 47 -0.21 4.37 1.84
N ASP A 48 -0.38 4.87 0.61
CA ASP A 48 0.65 5.61 -0.11
C ASP A 48 0.01 6.52 -1.15
N GLY A 49 0.72 7.60 -1.49
CA GLY A 49 0.31 8.58 -2.45
C GLY A 49 1.04 8.46 -3.78
N LYS A 50 0.30 8.60 -4.87
CA LYS A 50 0.83 8.59 -6.23
C LYS A 50 0.40 9.81 -7.02
N THR A 51 1.35 10.45 -7.71
CA THR A 51 1.05 11.52 -8.67
C THR A 51 0.78 10.91 -10.04
N VAL A 52 -0.38 11.21 -10.62
CA VAL A 52 -0.74 10.79 -11.99
C VAL A 52 -0.29 11.89 -12.96
N CYS A 53 0.88 11.70 -13.55
CA CYS A 53 1.55 12.73 -14.35
C CYS A 53 0.76 13.17 -15.58
N SER A 54 0.00 12.26 -16.20
CA SER A 54 -0.84 12.54 -17.38
C SER A 54 -1.96 13.56 -17.14
N THR A 55 -2.26 13.86 -15.86
CA THR A 55 -3.34 14.78 -15.46
C THR A 55 -2.90 16.25 -15.45
N ALA A 56 -1.60 16.52 -15.61
CA ALA A 56 -1.08 17.87 -15.69
C ALA A 56 -1.57 18.58 -16.96
N ASN A 57 -2.18 19.74 -16.82
CA ASN A 57 -2.53 20.60 -17.96
C ASN A 57 -1.58 21.79 -18.03
N MET A 58 -0.51 21.65 -18.82
CA MET A 58 0.51 22.69 -18.99
C MET A 58 -0.04 24.01 -19.54
N LYS A 59 -1.13 23.96 -20.33
CA LYS A 59 -1.75 25.15 -20.93
C LYS A 59 -2.54 25.97 -19.92
N GLU A 60 -3.10 25.32 -18.93
CA GLU A 60 -3.93 25.96 -17.89
C GLU A 60 -3.20 26.05 -16.55
N HIS A 61 -1.89 25.75 -16.52
CA HIS A 61 -1.08 25.71 -15.29
C HIS A 61 -1.65 24.82 -14.18
N GLU A 62 -2.42 23.78 -14.54
CA GLU A 62 -2.96 22.85 -13.58
C GLU A 62 -1.92 21.82 -13.15
N LYS A 63 -1.80 21.65 -11.83
CA LYS A 63 -0.92 20.64 -11.24
C LYS A 63 -1.48 19.23 -11.51
N PRO A 64 -0.60 18.22 -11.65
CA PRO A 64 -1.03 16.85 -11.78
C PRO A 64 -1.80 16.40 -10.54
N MET A 65 -2.80 15.57 -10.75
CA MET A 65 -3.61 14.97 -9.70
C MET A 65 -2.74 14.05 -8.84
N HIS A 66 -2.87 14.16 -7.53
CA HIS A 66 -2.21 13.27 -6.58
C HIS A 66 -3.27 12.42 -5.88
N ILE A 67 -3.10 11.09 -5.85
CA ILE A 67 -4.09 10.16 -5.32
C ILE A 67 -3.46 9.38 -4.17
N VAL A 68 -4.04 9.51 -2.97
CA VAL A 68 -3.73 8.67 -1.82
C VAL A 68 -4.62 7.44 -1.87
N THR A 69 -4.03 6.26 -1.80
CA THR A 69 -4.72 4.97 -1.91
C THR A 69 -4.50 4.13 -0.66
N ALA A 70 -5.55 3.49 -0.15
CA ALA A 70 -5.47 2.45 0.84
C ALA A 70 -5.62 1.07 0.17
N LEU A 71 -4.59 0.25 0.27
CA LEU A 71 -4.54 -1.09 -0.31
C LEU A 71 -4.55 -2.16 0.78
N LEU A 72 -5.50 -3.06 0.74
CA LEU A 72 -5.45 -4.29 1.53
C LEU A 72 -4.40 -5.23 0.93
N ALA A 73 -3.24 -5.36 1.59
CA ALA A 73 -2.08 -6.02 1.03
C ALA A 73 -2.35 -7.49 0.68
N ASP A 74 -2.97 -8.24 1.58
CA ASP A 74 -3.20 -9.69 1.40
C ASP A 74 -4.12 -10.02 0.22
N ALA A 75 -5.04 -9.13 -0.13
CA ALA A 75 -5.96 -9.31 -1.24
C ALA A 75 -5.62 -8.45 -2.46
N SER A 76 -4.68 -7.50 -2.33
CA SER A 76 -4.39 -6.46 -3.33
C SER A 76 -5.64 -5.73 -3.83
N VAL A 77 -6.49 -5.37 -2.87
CA VAL A 77 -7.74 -4.66 -3.10
C VAL A 77 -7.62 -3.25 -2.59
N SER A 78 -7.92 -2.27 -3.42
CA SER A 78 -8.08 -0.89 -2.97
C SER A 78 -9.31 -0.79 -2.09
N LEU A 79 -9.15 -0.25 -0.88
CA LEU A 79 -10.24 -0.05 0.09
C LEU A 79 -10.87 1.33 -0.03
N GLY A 80 -10.20 2.25 -0.70
CA GLY A 80 -10.62 3.62 -0.91
C GLY A 80 -9.45 4.48 -1.34
N GLN A 81 -9.77 5.70 -1.77
CA GLN A 81 -8.78 6.69 -2.18
C GLN A 81 -9.27 8.11 -1.92
N ILE A 82 -8.31 9.03 -1.82
CA ILE A 82 -8.57 10.47 -1.80
C ILE A 82 -7.73 11.14 -2.86
N THR A 83 -8.35 11.97 -3.65
CA THR A 83 -7.68 12.77 -4.67
C THR A 83 -7.42 14.18 -4.13
N VAL A 84 -6.17 14.64 -4.26
CA VAL A 84 -5.77 15.99 -3.80
C VAL A 84 -5.06 16.76 -4.91
N ASP A 85 -5.13 18.07 -4.83
CA ASP A 85 -4.46 18.98 -5.75
C ASP A 85 -2.97 19.13 -5.37
N GLY A 86 -2.19 18.10 -5.69
CA GLY A 86 -0.74 18.06 -5.50
C GLY A 86 -0.28 17.43 -4.18
N LYS A 87 0.98 17.03 -4.18
CA LYS A 87 1.63 16.24 -3.11
C LYS A 87 1.66 16.94 -1.74
N SER A 88 1.62 18.26 -1.69
CA SER A 88 1.67 19.02 -0.42
C SER A 88 0.49 18.74 0.53
N ASN A 89 -0.61 18.19 0.01
CA ASN A 89 -1.80 17.86 0.78
C ASN A 89 -1.91 16.37 1.15
N GLU A 90 -0.84 15.61 0.95
CA GLU A 90 -0.85 14.14 1.14
C GLU A 90 -1.06 13.75 2.60
N ILE A 91 -0.40 14.42 3.57
CA ILE A 91 -0.53 14.09 4.99
C ILE A 91 -1.98 14.27 5.50
N PRO A 92 -2.67 15.40 5.25
CA PRO A 92 -4.09 15.53 5.58
C PRO A 92 -4.97 14.48 4.89
N ALA A 93 -4.71 14.17 3.62
CA ALA A 93 -5.50 13.20 2.86
C ALA A 93 -5.35 11.77 3.41
N VAL A 94 -4.14 11.38 3.86
CA VAL A 94 -3.93 10.09 4.54
C VAL A 94 -4.76 10.02 5.81
N ARG A 95 -4.80 11.08 6.62
CA ARG A 95 -5.62 11.11 7.85
C ARG A 95 -7.10 11.05 7.53
N GLU A 96 -7.56 11.78 6.53
CA GLU A 96 -8.95 11.74 6.07
C GLU A 96 -9.32 10.33 5.62
N LEU A 97 -8.49 9.71 4.79
CA LEU A 97 -8.71 8.34 4.31
C LEU A 97 -8.77 7.34 5.47
N ILE A 98 -7.85 7.41 6.44
CA ILE A 98 -7.89 6.60 7.66
C ILE A 98 -9.19 6.85 8.43
N GLY A 99 -9.65 8.11 8.50
CA GLY A 99 -10.91 8.49 9.13
C GLY A 99 -12.14 7.78 8.53
N LEU A 100 -12.17 7.63 7.21
CA LEU A 100 -13.27 7.01 6.47
C LEU A 100 -13.26 5.46 6.54
N LEU A 101 -12.11 4.84 6.74
CA LEU A 101 -11.95 3.39 6.75
C LEU A 101 -12.29 2.77 8.11
N ASN A 102 -12.81 1.53 8.07
CA ASN A 102 -12.85 0.68 9.25
C ASN A 102 -11.53 -0.10 9.35
N ILE A 103 -10.62 0.40 10.19
CA ILE A 103 -9.29 -0.16 10.38
C ILE A 103 -9.13 -1.00 11.67
N LYS A 104 -10.23 -1.28 12.35
CA LYS A 104 -10.21 -2.09 13.57
C LYS A 104 -9.52 -3.43 13.36
N ASP A 105 -8.65 -3.81 14.30
CA ASP A 105 -7.83 -5.03 14.27
C ASP A 105 -6.90 -5.15 13.03
N SER A 106 -6.63 -4.03 12.32
CA SER A 106 -5.75 -3.98 11.15
C SER A 106 -4.41 -3.33 11.50
N VAL A 107 -3.38 -3.60 10.70
CA VAL A 107 -2.07 -2.96 10.78
C VAL A 107 -1.91 -1.99 9.61
N ILE A 108 -1.85 -0.71 9.90
CA ILE A 108 -1.63 0.33 8.90
C ILE A 108 -0.13 0.50 8.69
N THR A 109 0.31 0.42 7.44
CA THR A 109 1.71 0.68 7.09
C THR A 109 1.82 1.93 6.23
N LEU A 110 2.76 2.80 6.58
CA LEU A 110 2.94 4.13 6.01
C LEU A 110 4.43 4.43 5.82
N ASP A 111 4.71 5.26 4.83
CA ASP A 111 6.03 5.85 4.63
C ASP A 111 6.40 6.86 5.72
N ALA A 112 7.69 7.18 5.81
CA ALA A 112 8.24 8.08 6.82
C ALA A 112 7.64 9.50 6.80
N MET A 113 7.14 9.98 5.68
CA MET A 113 6.47 11.28 5.59
C MET A 113 5.22 11.33 6.48
N HIS A 114 4.54 10.20 6.63
CA HIS A 114 3.33 10.05 7.43
C HIS A 114 3.58 9.67 8.88
N CYS A 115 4.86 9.56 9.29
CA CYS A 115 5.26 9.37 10.67
C CYS A 115 5.00 10.66 11.45
N GLN A 116 3.76 10.86 11.90
CA GLN A 116 3.28 12.05 12.61
C GLN A 116 2.48 11.63 13.83
N LYS A 117 2.58 12.38 14.95
CA LYS A 117 1.89 12.06 16.21
C LYS A 117 0.37 11.96 16.01
N GLU A 118 -0.21 12.91 15.29
CA GLU A 118 -1.66 12.94 15.03
C GLU A 118 -2.12 11.77 14.14
N THR A 119 -1.24 11.26 13.28
CA THR A 119 -1.56 10.10 12.44
C THR A 119 -1.61 8.82 13.28
N VAL A 120 -0.62 8.61 14.16
CA VAL A 120 -0.62 7.44 15.05
C VAL A 120 -1.76 7.48 16.07
N GLU A 121 -2.07 8.67 16.61
CA GLU A 121 -3.20 8.88 17.50
C GLU A 121 -4.52 8.49 16.83
N LEU A 122 -4.74 8.93 15.60
CA LEU A 122 -5.94 8.58 14.82
C LEU A 122 -6.03 7.06 14.59
N ILE A 123 -4.93 6.39 14.24
CA ILE A 123 -4.94 4.94 14.03
C ILE A 123 -5.31 4.21 15.32
N ILE A 124 -4.69 4.56 16.44
CA ILE A 124 -4.94 3.93 17.73
C ILE A 124 -6.37 4.20 18.23
N SER A 125 -6.87 5.42 18.06
CA SER A 125 -8.25 5.79 18.45
C SER A 125 -9.33 4.98 17.71
N LYS A 126 -8.97 4.38 16.57
CA LYS A 126 -9.84 3.51 15.75
C LYS A 126 -9.57 2.01 15.97
N ASP A 127 -8.94 1.62 17.05
CA ASP A 127 -8.57 0.22 17.37
C ASP A 127 -7.66 -0.42 16.30
N GLY A 128 -6.90 0.35 15.54
CA GLY A 128 -5.88 -0.10 14.59
C GLY A 128 -4.49 -0.14 15.21
N ASP A 129 -3.57 -0.86 14.56
CA ASP A 129 -2.15 -0.82 14.84
C ASP A 129 -1.38 -0.16 13.69
N TYR A 130 -0.16 0.30 13.94
CA TYR A 130 0.69 0.87 12.91
C TYR A 130 2.07 0.23 12.82
N VAL A 131 2.66 0.24 11.63
CA VAL A 131 4.09 0.05 11.35
C VAL A 131 4.51 1.16 10.40
N ILE A 132 5.32 2.10 10.86
CA ILE A 132 5.68 3.31 10.12
C ILE A 132 7.19 3.45 10.08
N GLN A 133 7.72 3.80 8.90
CA GLN A 133 9.14 4.09 8.75
C GLN A 133 9.49 5.40 9.47
N LEU A 134 10.60 5.39 10.20
CA LEU A 134 11.16 6.55 10.91
C LEU A 134 12.36 7.07 10.14
N LYS A 135 12.38 8.36 9.82
CA LYS A 135 13.47 9.05 9.10
C LYS A 135 13.79 10.40 9.74
N GLY A 136 14.73 11.12 9.15
CA GLY A 136 15.24 12.39 9.66
C GLY A 136 14.20 13.51 9.84
N ASN A 137 12.98 13.38 9.27
CA ASN A 137 11.86 14.28 9.50
C ASN A 137 11.40 14.30 10.98
N GLN A 138 11.77 13.28 11.78
CA GLN A 138 11.48 13.18 13.21
C GLN A 138 12.67 13.61 14.11
N GLY A 139 13.65 14.33 13.52
CA GLY A 139 14.69 15.04 14.26
C GLY A 139 15.44 14.16 15.27
N THR A 140 15.34 14.51 16.57
CA THR A 140 16.06 13.86 17.64
C THR A 140 15.62 12.41 17.82
N PHE A 141 14.33 12.12 17.74
CA PHE A 141 13.82 10.75 17.87
C PHE A 141 14.46 9.79 16.85
N TYR A 142 14.57 10.21 15.59
CA TYR A 142 15.25 9.41 14.58
C TYR A 142 16.73 9.19 14.90
N LYS A 143 17.44 10.22 15.38
CA LYS A 143 18.87 10.13 15.72
C LYS A 143 19.09 9.15 16.87
N ASP A 144 18.27 9.21 17.91
CA ASP A 144 18.37 8.34 19.06
C ASP A 144 18.07 6.88 18.70
N VAL A 145 17.03 6.66 17.86
CA VAL A 145 16.72 5.33 17.33
C VAL A 145 17.84 4.82 16.43
N TYR A 146 18.31 5.64 15.48
CA TYR A 146 19.37 5.22 14.55
C TYR A 146 20.67 4.86 15.26
N ALA A 147 21.03 5.57 16.33
CA ALA A 147 22.21 5.27 17.13
C ALA A 147 22.19 3.86 17.74
N MET A 148 21.00 3.33 18.08
CA MET A 148 20.86 1.95 18.58
C MET A 148 21.06 0.90 17.49
N PHE A 149 20.98 1.27 16.21
CA PHE A 149 21.08 0.37 15.05
C PHE A 149 22.26 0.74 14.13
N ASP A 150 23.26 1.49 14.60
CA ASP A 150 24.50 1.74 13.85
C ASP A 150 25.21 0.41 13.55
N GLU A 151 25.86 0.29 12.38
CA GLU A 151 26.52 -0.92 11.92
C GLU A 151 27.48 -1.50 12.97
N LYS A 152 28.21 -0.63 13.71
CA LYS A 152 29.07 -1.03 14.82
C LYS A 152 28.37 -1.78 15.94
N TYR A 153 27.11 -1.42 16.21
CA TYR A 153 26.29 -2.06 17.23
C TYR A 153 25.54 -3.28 16.68
N MET A 154 25.19 -3.29 15.40
CA MET A 154 24.50 -4.44 14.79
C MET A 154 25.35 -5.70 14.73
N ASP A 155 26.66 -5.59 14.52
CA ASP A 155 27.58 -6.74 14.57
C ASP A 155 27.71 -7.30 16.01
N ILE A 156 27.46 -6.46 17.02
CA ILE A 156 27.38 -6.85 18.42
C ILE A 156 25.97 -7.38 18.74
N ALA A 157 24.94 -6.81 18.13
CA ALA A 157 23.53 -7.15 18.37
C ALA A 157 23.17 -8.60 18.02
N ASP A 158 23.84 -9.22 17.05
CA ASP A 158 23.70 -10.66 16.77
C ASP A 158 24.13 -11.55 17.95
N LYS A 159 24.90 -10.99 18.90
CA LYS A 159 25.37 -11.64 20.13
C LYS A 159 24.74 -11.08 21.40
N ASP A 160 24.00 -9.96 21.31
CA ASP A 160 23.43 -9.28 22.45
C ASP A 160 22.01 -9.76 22.73
N SER A 161 21.73 -10.10 23.98
CA SER A 161 20.41 -10.51 24.46
C SER A 161 19.35 -9.41 24.37
N ASN A 162 19.73 -8.14 24.11
CA ASN A 162 18.83 -6.99 24.07
C ASN A 162 18.01 -6.87 22.79
N TYR A 163 18.31 -7.66 21.77
CA TYR A 163 17.58 -7.66 20.51
C TYR A 163 16.88 -8.99 20.27
N GLU A 164 15.69 -8.92 19.68
CA GLU A 164 15.07 -10.03 18.97
C GLU A 164 15.42 -9.87 17.49
N THR A 165 15.93 -10.93 16.85
CA THR A 165 16.37 -10.87 15.46
C THR A 165 15.64 -11.90 14.61
N TYR A 166 15.41 -11.55 13.34
CA TYR A 166 14.92 -12.47 12.31
C TYR A 166 15.54 -12.15 10.96
N LYS A 167 16.04 -13.18 10.27
CA LYS A 167 16.79 -13.04 9.01
C LYS A 167 16.15 -13.82 7.88
N THR A 168 16.11 -13.23 6.69
CA THR A 168 15.73 -13.89 5.44
C THR A 168 16.82 -13.73 4.39
N ILE A 169 17.01 -14.75 3.55
CA ILE A 169 17.93 -14.71 2.41
C ILE A 169 17.16 -15.15 1.17
N GLU A 170 17.19 -14.32 0.16
CA GLU A 170 16.51 -14.56 -1.12
C GLU A 170 17.50 -14.47 -2.28
N LYS A 171 17.37 -15.41 -3.23
CA LYS A 171 18.14 -15.40 -4.48
C LYS A 171 17.18 -15.22 -5.65
N GLY A 172 17.44 -14.24 -6.48
CA GLY A 172 16.63 -14.00 -7.67
C GLY A 172 17.19 -12.86 -8.53
N HIS A 173 16.90 -12.88 -9.80
CA HIS A 173 17.32 -11.83 -10.75
C HIS A 173 18.82 -11.48 -10.70
N GLY A 174 19.69 -12.50 -10.54
CA GLY A 174 21.15 -12.31 -10.51
C GLY A 174 21.68 -11.67 -9.22
N ARG A 175 20.88 -11.58 -8.14
CA ARG A 175 21.30 -11.00 -6.87
C ARG A 175 20.96 -11.91 -5.69
N ILE A 176 21.72 -11.76 -4.61
CA ILE A 176 21.40 -12.30 -3.29
C ILE A 176 20.98 -11.12 -2.41
N GLU A 177 19.83 -11.25 -1.80
CA GLU A 177 19.29 -10.23 -0.92
C GLU A 177 19.06 -10.79 0.47
N THR A 178 19.77 -10.24 1.44
CA THR A 178 19.65 -10.58 2.86
C THR A 178 18.93 -9.45 3.59
N ARG A 179 17.90 -9.78 4.36
CA ARG A 179 17.23 -8.84 5.24
C ARG A 179 17.26 -9.37 6.66
N THR A 180 17.73 -8.55 7.57
CA THR A 180 17.73 -8.86 9.01
C THR A 180 16.91 -7.77 9.74
N CYS A 181 15.90 -8.20 10.48
CA CYS A 181 15.12 -7.35 11.36
C CYS A 181 15.71 -7.43 12.77
N TYR A 182 15.99 -6.29 13.37
CA TYR A 182 16.49 -6.15 14.74
C TYR A 182 15.43 -5.37 15.54
N VAL A 183 14.89 -5.97 16.60
CA VAL A 183 13.85 -5.37 17.44
C VAL A 183 14.40 -5.15 18.84
N LEU A 184 14.33 -3.93 19.35
CA LEU A 184 14.67 -3.64 20.74
C LEU A 184 13.72 -4.36 21.69
N LYS A 185 14.25 -5.14 22.65
CA LYS A 185 13.47 -5.80 23.69
C LYS A 185 13.12 -4.86 24.82
N ASP A 186 14.04 -3.96 25.12
CA ASP A 186 13.90 -2.96 26.17
C ASP A 186 13.79 -1.55 25.55
N LEU A 187 12.85 -0.78 26.04
CA LEU A 187 12.58 0.58 25.60
C LEU A 187 12.73 1.62 26.73
N GLU A 188 13.39 1.28 27.86
CA GLU A 188 13.57 2.20 29.00
C GLU A 188 14.23 3.51 28.56
N TYR A 189 15.20 3.46 27.66
CA TYR A 189 15.85 4.65 27.11
C TYR A 189 14.88 5.57 26.33
N PHE A 190 13.75 5.05 25.87
CA PHE A 190 12.77 5.74 25.05
C PHE A 190 11.50 6.14 25.81
N THR A 191 11.54 6.21 27.15
CA THR A 191 10.36 6.48 27.99
C THR A 191 9.62 7.75 27.60
N ASP A 192 10.35 8.84 27.29
CA ASP A 192 9.75 10.11 26.87
C ASP A 192 9.00 9.95 25.53
N TYR A 193 9.58 9.22 24.59
CA TYR A 193 8.94 8.96 23.31
C TYR A 193 7.73 8.02 23.44
N LEU A 194 7.77 7.06 24.39
CA LEU A 194 6.62 6.20 24.69
C LEU A 194 5.41 7.01 25.19
N ALA A 195 5.66 8.09 25.94
CA ALA A 195 4.61 9.00 26.40
C ALA A 195 4.05 9.88 25.28
N GLU A 196 4.88 10.26 24.29
CA GLU A 196 4.51 11.16 23.20
C GLU A 196 3.88 10.45 21.99
N TRP A 197 4.25 9.19 21.75
CA TRP A 197 3.80 8.42 20.59
C TRP A 197 2.76 7.38 20.99
N TRP A 198 1.51 7.68 20.76
CA TRP A 198 0.39 6.84 21.18
C TRP A 198 0.55 5.39 20.72
N GLY A 199 0.49 4.49 21.73
CA GLY A 199 0.54 3.06 21.49
C GLY A 199 1.89 2.50 21.06
N LEU A 200 2.98 3.28 21.06
CA LEU A 200 4.32 2.79 20.72
C LEU A 200 4.73 1.62 21.61
N LYS A 201 5.04 0.47 20.99
CA LYS A 201 5.43 -0.77 21.70
C LYS A 201 6.69 -1.41 21.16
N LYS A 202 7.06 -1.10 19.91
CA LYS A 202 8.24 -1.66 19.24
C LYS A 202 8.99 -0.58 18.49
N ILE A 203 10.31 -0.57 18.65
CA ILE A 203 11.29 0.17 17.87
C ILE A 203 12.18 -0.87 17.25
N PHE A 204 12.37 -0.82 15.92
CA PHE A 204 13.13 -1.82 15.20
C PHE A 204 13.79 -1.26 13.95
N ALA A 205 14.81 -1.96 13.47
CA ALA A 205 15.44 -1.66 12.20
C ALA A 205 15.47 -2.89 11.28
N VAL A 206 15.45 -2.63 9.98
CA VAL A 206 15.67 -3.64 8.95
C VAL A 206 16.97 -3.29 8.23
N LYS A 207 17.98 -4.15 8.38
CA LYS A 207 19.21 -4.12 7.59
C LYS A 207 18.98 -4.92 6.32
N ARG A 208 19.14 -4.27 5.17
CA ARG A 208 19.02 -4.87 3.86
C ARG A 208 20.39 -4.89 3.19
N GLU A 209 20.87 -6.05 2.85
CA GLU A 209 22.14 -6.27 2.17
C GLU A 209 21.85 -6.88 0.80
N VAL A 210 22.38 -6.29 -0.27
CA VAL A 210 22.21 -6.76 -1.63
C VAL A 210 23.58 -7.04 -2.22
N GLU A 211 23.79 -8.26 -2.68
CA GLU A 211 25.01 -8.70 -3.36
C GLU A 211 24.70 -8.98 -4.84
N ILE A 212 25.39 -8.25 -5.71
CA ILE A 212 25.35 -8.43 -7.16
C ILE A 212 26.80 -8.62 -7.61
N ASP A 213 27.11 -9.79 -8.12
CA ASP A 213 28.49 -10.19 -8.49
C ASP A 213 29.47 -9.98 -7.31
N THR A 214 30.35 -9.00 -7.40
CA THR A 214 31.34 -8.65 -6.37
C THR A 214 30.96 -7.41 -5.54
N GLN A 215 29.84 -6.77 -5.85
CA GLN A 215 29.40 -5.56 -5.17
C GLN A 215 28.37 -5.89 -4.09
N LYS A 216 28.60 -5.31 -2.91
CA LYS A 216 27.66 -5.40 -1.78
C LYS A 216 27.22 -3.99 -1.39
N THR A 217 25.90 -3.81 -1.29
CA THR A 217 25.29 -2.60 -0.78
C THR A 217 24.54 -2.91 0.50
N THR A 218 24.59 -2.00 1.47
CA THR A 218 23.88 -2.13 2.76
C THR A 218 23.03 -0.89 2.98
N GLU A 219 21.80 -1.12 3.45
CA GLU A 219 20.84 -0.09 3.82
C GLU A 219 20.22 -0.44 5.17
N ILE A 220 20.07 0.55 6.06
CA ILE A 220 19.41 0.41 7.35
C ILE A 220 18.20 1.33 7.37
N SER A 221 17.04 0.76 7.63
CA SER A 221 15.78 1.49 7.75
C SER A 221 15.19 1.30 9.15
N CYS A 222 14.89 2.40 9.85
CA CYS A 222 14.30 2.38 11.18
C CYS A 222 12.79 2.48 11.11
N TYR A 223 12.12 1.86 12.08
CA TYR A 223 10.65 1.78 12.14
C TYR A 223 10.15 1.86 13.58
N ILE A 224 8.92 2.34 13.70
CA ILE A 224 8.15 2.30 14.96
C ILE A 224 6.84 1.54 14.75
N SER A 225 6.34 0.90 15.83
CA SER A 225 5.10 0.14 15.75
C SER A 225 4.35 0.11 17.09
N SER A 226 3.03 0.16 17.00
CA SER A 226 2.14 -0.16 18.13
C SER A 226 1.89 -1.67 18.24
N LYS A 227 2.16 -2.44 17.17
CA LYS A 227 1.93 -3.87 17.15
C LYS A 227 2.95 -4.62 17.97
N ASN A 228 2.51 -5.22 19.09
CA ASN A 228 3.37 -6.09 19.88
C ASN A 228 3.45 -7.48 19.22
N THR A 229 4.48 -7.70 18.43
CA THR A 229 4.65 -8.93 17.65
C THR A 229 6.13 -9.25 17.43
N SER A 230 6.44 -10.41 16.84
CA SER A 230 7.79 -10.90 16.59
C SER A 230 8.54 -10.14 15.49
N ALA A 231 9.88 -10.21 15.50
CA ALA A 231 10.75 -9.67 14.45
C ALA A 231 10.38 -10.20 13.06
N GLU A 232 9.98 -11.47 12.95
CA GLU A 232 9.49 -12.08 11.72
C GLU A 232 8.28 -11.34 11.15
N LYS A 233 7.24 -11.13 11.95
CA LYS A 233 6.03 -10.44 11.53
C LYS A 233 6.29 -8.98 11.20
N LEU A 234 7.14 -8.29 11.97
CA LEU A 234 7.53 -6.90 11.69
C LEU A 234 8.23 -6.79 10.34
N LEU A 235 9.17 -7.69 10.03
CA LEU A 235 9.82 -7.76 8.72
C LEU A 235 8.79 -8.02 7.60
N MET A 236 7.81 -8.89 7.83
CA MET A 236 6.75 -9.15 6.85
C MET A 236 5.92 -7.90 6.58
N TYR A 237 5.55 -7.10 7.59
CA TYR A 237 4.80 -5.86 7.40
C TYR A 237 5.59 -4.85 6.57
N THR A 238 6.88 -4.66 6.84
CA THR A 238 7.71 -3.75 6.04
C THR A 238 7.82 -4.20 4.59
N ARG A 239 7.97 -5.49 4.34
CA ARG A 239 8.05 -6.04 2.98
C ARG A 239 6.73 -5.94 2.21
N LYS A 240 5.62 -6.25 2.87
CA LYS A 240 4.30 -6.18 2.25
C LYS A 240 3.88 -4.74 1.93
N HIS A 241 4.42 -3.74 2.61
CA HIS A 241 4.16 -2.34 2.27
C HIS A 241 4.50 -2.03 0.81
N TRP A 242 5.58 -2.60 0.27
CA TRP A 242 5.97 -2.44 -1.14
C TRP A 242 4.96 -2.99 -2.16
N GLN A 243 3.94 -3.71 -1.70
CA GLN A 243 2.87 -4.16 -2.60
C GLN A 243 2.05 -2.99 -3.15
N ILE A 244 1.94 -1.87 -2.42
CA ILE A 244 1.24 -0.70 -2.93
C ILE A 244 2.00 -0.05 -4.09
N GLU A 245 3.33 0.00 -4.03
CA GLU A 245 4.15 0.49 -5.15
C GLU A 245 4.03 -0.44 -6.37
N SER A 246 4.06 -1.76 -6.14
CA SER A 246 3.82 -2.74 -7.20
C SER A 246 2.43 -2.60 -7.82
N PHE A 247 1.44 -2.25 -7.01
CA PHE A 247 0.08 -1.98 -7.48
C PHE A 247 0.03 -0.69 -8.31
N HIS A 248 0.69 0.38 -7.88
CA HIS A 248 0.83 1.62 -8.64
C HIS A 248 1.54 1.38 -9.97
N TRP A 249 2.62 0.59 -9.98
CA TRP A 249 3.33 0.21 -11.20
C TRP A 249 2.43 -0.56 -12.20
N LEU A 250 1.55 -1.45 -11.71
CA LEU A 250 0.57 -2.14 -12.55
C LEU A 250 -0.39 -1.15 -13.24
N LEU A 251 -0.86 -0.13 -12.51
CA LEU A 251 -1.75 0.90 -13.08
C LEU A 251 -1.04 1.69 -14.17
N ASP A 252 0.24 2.04 -13.96
CA ASP A 252 1.01 2.82 -14.93
C ASP A 252 1.39 2.02 -16.16
N VAL A 253 2.16 0.97 -15.96
CA VAL A 253 2.81 0.27 -17.06
C VAL A 253 1.82 -0.63 -17.80
N ASN A 254 0.88 -1.22 -17.08
CA ASN A 254 -0.01 -2.23 -17.66
C ASN A 254 -1.36 -1.67 -18.08
N LEU A 255 -1.84 -0.62 -17.42
CA LEU A 255 -3.13 0.01 -17.70
C LEU A 255 -2.98 1.41 -18.30
N GLY A 256 -1.74 1.85 -18.54
CA GLY A 256 -1.43 3.11 -19.20
C GLY A 256 -2.03 4.31 -18.46
N GLU A 257 -1.94 4.33 -17.13
CA GLU A 257 -2.53 5.41 -16.34
C GLU A 257 -1.84 6.74 -16.64
N ASP A 258 -0.51 6.74 -16.65
CA ASP A 258 0.28 7.93 -16.98
C ASP A 258 0.32 8.28 -18.48
N ASP A 259 -0.10 7.37 -19.34
CA ASP A 259 -0.26 7.61 -20.78
C ASP A 259 -1.67 8.11 -21.18
N SER A 260 -2.58 8.22 -20.21
CA SER A 260 -3.97 8.61 -20.45
C SER A 260 -4.06 10.04 -20.98
N LYS A 261 -4.70 10.23 -22.13
CA LYS A 261 -4.93 11.54 -22.75
C LYS A 261 -6.26 12.17 -22.35
N VAL A 262 -6.91 11.64 -21.32
CA VAL A 262 -8.17 12.18 -20.81
C VAL A 262 -7.86 13.44 -20.01
N ILE A 263 -8.42 14.58 -20.39
CA ILE A 263 -8.14 15.89 -19.74
C ILE A 263 -9.01 16.12 -18.51
N SER A 264 -10.27 15.67 -18.54
CA SER A 264 -11.22 15.90 -17.43
C SER A 264 -10.76 15.18 -16.16
N LYS A 265 -10.47 15.90 -15.08
CA LYS A 265 -10.11 15.36 -13.77
C LYS A 265 -11.15 14.34 -13.27
N ASN A 266 -12.45 14.67 -13.43
CA ASN A 266 -13.55 13.77 -13.07
C ASN A 266 -13.46 12.43 -13.80
N SER A 267 -13.28 12.46 -15.12
CA SER A 267 -13.13 11.25 -15.93
C SER A 267 -11.88 10.46 -15.57
N GLN A 268 -10.80 11.12 -15.22
CA GLN A 268 -9.56 10.46 -14.80
C GLN A 268 -9.72 9.79 -13.45
N THR A 269 -10.38 10.44 -12.47
CA THR A 269 -10.70 9.82 -11.18
C THR A 269 -11.57 8.59 -11.37
N CYS A 270 -12.63 8.68 -12.19
CA CYS A 270 -13.47 7.52 -12.52
C CYS A 270 -12.67 6.38 -13.16
N LEU A 271 -11.79 6.69 -14.13
CA LEU A 271 -10.95 5.69 -14.78
C LEU A 271 -9.97 5.04 -13.79
N ASN A 272 -9.37 5.81 -12.87
CA ASN A 272 -8.48 5.28 -11.84
C ASN A 272 -9.24 4.28 -10.94
N ILE A 273 -10.44 4.62 -10.49
CA ILE A 273 -11.30 3.74 -9.68
C ILE A 273 -11.61 2.45 -10.45
N ILE A 274 -12.01 2.56 -11.72
CA ILE A 274 -12.31 1.40 -12.57
C ILE A 274 -11.07 0.52 -12.78
N ARG A 275 -9.90 1.12 -13.06
CA ARG A 275 -8.64 0.37 -13.23
C ARG A 275 -8.29 -0.42 -11.97
N LYS A 276 -8.35 0.21 -10.81
CA LYS A 276 -8.10 -0.45 -9.51
C LYS A 276 -9.07 -1.59 -9.27
N PHE A 277 -10.34 -1.38 -9.56
CA PHE A 277 -11.37 -2.41 -9.46
C PHE A 277 -11.04 -3.61 -10.39
N CYS A 278 -10.73 -3.36 -11.66
CA CYS A 278 -10.38 -4.41 -12.63
C CYS A 278 -9.16 -5.23 -12.17
N VAL A 279 -8.11 -4.56 -11.68
CA VAL A 279 -6.91 -5.26 -11.14
C VAL A 279 -7.31 -6.17 -9.98
N SER A 280 -8.13 -5.68 -9.06
CA SER A 280 -8.55 -6.40 -7.86
C SER A 280 -9.36 -7.66 -8.19
N ILE A 281 -10.35 -7.56 -9.09
CA ILE A 281 -11.19 -8.72 -9.47
C ILE A 281 -10.41 -9.78 -10.26
N ILE A 282 -9.54 -9.34 -11.18
CA ILE A 282 -8.72 -10.26 -11.98
C ILE A 282 -7.71 -10.98 -11.07
N LYS A 283 -7.05 -10.27 -10.16
CA LYS A 283 -6.09 -10.87 -9.24
C LYS A 283 -6.76 -11.94 -8.38
N LYS A 284 -7.90 -11.64 -7.81
CA LYS A 284 -8.67 -12.60 -7.03
C LYS A 284 -9.08 -13.83 -7.84
N TYR A 285 -9.55 -13.63 -9.07
CA TYR A 285 -9.88 -14.74 -9.94
C TYR A 285 -8.69 -15.66 -10.19
N ILE A 286 -7.50 -15.08 -10.44
CA ILE A 286 -6.25 -15.81 -10.66
C ILE A 286 -5.84 -16.61 -9.42
N GLU A 287 -5.96 -16.03 -8.24
CA GLU A 287 -5.56 -16.68 -6.97
C GLU A 287 -6.42 -17.88 -6.62
N ASN A 288 -7.70 -17.83 -6.94
CA ASN A 288 -8.67 -18.86 -6.57
C ASN A 288 -9.02 -19.86 -7.68
N ASN A 289 -8.47 -19.67 -8.87
CA ASN A 289 -8.74 -20.55 -10.01
C ASN A 289 -7.45 -21.04 -10.68
N SER A 290 -7.49 -22.25 -11.22
CA SER A 290 -6.36 -22.83 -11.95
C SER A 290 -6.21 -22.22 -13.33
N VAL A 291 -5.63 -21.02 -13.44
CA VAL A 291 -5.36 -20.37 -14.71
C VAL A 291 -3.95 -20.70 -15.21
N LYS A 292 -3.80 -20.96 -16.51
CA LYS A 292 -2.48 -21.28 -17.14
C LYS A 292 -1.47 -20.16 -17.00
N ARG A 293 -1.92 -18.90 -17.13
CA ARG A 293 -1.06 -17.69 -17.01
C ARG A 293 -1.52 -16.87 -15.83
N LYS A 294 -0.65 -16.70 -14.84
CA LYS A 294 -0.97 -15.99 -13.59
C LYS A 294 -0.71 -14.49 -13.62
N THR A 295 -0.34 -13.91 -14.78
CA THR A 295 -0.13 -12.46 -14.88
C THR A 295 -1.44 -11.74 -15.14
N ILE A 296 -1.62 -10.58 -14.52
CA ILE A 296 -2.83 -9.74 -14.68
C ILE A 296 -3.02 -9.35 -16.14
N ILE A 297 -1.95 -8.90 -16.84
CA ILE A 297 -2.00 -8.52 -18.26
C ILE A 297 -2.49 -9.67 -19.14
N ALA A 298 -1.96 -10.88 -18.95
CA ALA A 298 -2.38 -12.00 -19.80
C ALA A 298 -3.87 -12.30 -19.63
N ASN A 299 -4.41 -12.16 -18.43
CA ASN A 299 -5.82 -12.38 -18.16
C ASN A 299 -6.68 -11.20 -18.64
N MET A 300 -6.21 -9.96 -18.54
CA MET A 300 -6.88 -8.81 -19.18
C MET A 300 -6.98 -8.97 -20.69
N ARG A 301 -5.88 -9.33 -21.36
CA ARG A 301 -5.90 -9.60 -22.81
C ARG A 301 -6.85 -10.75 -23.15
N LYS A 302 -6.92 -11.77 -22.30
CA LYS A 302 -7.86 -12.87 -22.48
C LYS A 302 -9.32 -12.40 -22.36
N CYS A 303 -9.63 -11.49 -21.43
CA CYS A 303 -10.97 -10.88 -21.34
C CYS A 303 -11.36 -10.13 -22.62
N LEU A 304 -10.40 -9.42 -23.24
CA LEU A 304 -10.66 -8.71 -24.50
C LEU A 304 -10.93 -9.65 -25.70
N LEU A 305 -10.39 -10.86 -25.66
CA LEU A 305 -10.46 -11.83 -26.76
C LEU A 305 -11.51 -12.92 -26.54
N ASN A 306 -12.05 -13.04 -25.33
CA ASN A 306 -12.98 -14.10 -24.96
C ASN A 306 -14.03 -13.57 -23.98
N GLU A 307 -15.22 -13.29 -24.53
CA GLU A 307 -16.36 -12.75 -23.80
C GLU A 307 -16.79 -13.68 -22.65
N GLN A 308 -16.83 -14.99 -22.88
CA GLN A 308 -17.19 -15.95 -21.83
C GLN A 308 -16.21 -15.87 -20.64
N PHE A 309 -14.92 -15.72 -20.90
CA PHE A 309 -13.93 -15.59 -19.84
C PHE A 309 -14.11 -14.28 -19.04
N LEU A 310 -14.50 -13.18 -19.70
CA LEU A 310 -14.86 -11.94 -19.02
C LEU A 310 -16.08 -12.13 -18.13
N VAL A 311 -17.13 -12.77 -18.66
CA VAL A 311 -18.35 -13.12 -17.90
C VAL A 311 -18.03 -14.02 -16.73
N ASP A 312 -17.16 -15.01 -16.90
CA ASP A 312 -16.74 -15.93 -15.83
C ASP A 312 -16.07 -15.17 -14.68
N ILE A 313 -15.19 -14.20 -14.97
CA ILE A 313 -14.53 -13.35 -13.95
C ILE A 313 -15.57 -12.51 -13.21
N LEU A 314 -16.46 -11.84 -13.92
CA LEU A 314 -17.48 -10.96 -13.34
C LEU A 314 -18.47 -11.78 -12.49
N THR A 315 -18.94 -12.92 -13.01
CA THR A 315 -19.85 -13.83 -12.31
C THR A 315 -19.19 -14.44 -11.07
N TYR A 316 -17.93 -14.90 -11.21
CA TYR A 316 -17.15 -15.39 -10.09
C TYR A 316 -17.08 -14.37 -8.97
N TYR A 317 -16.84 -13.12 -9.33
CA TYR A 317 -16.77 -12.02 -8.36
C TYR A 317 -18.12 -11.77 -7.68
N CYS A 318 -19.23 -11.80 -8.40
CA CYS A 318 -20.57 -11.62 -7.84
C CYS A 318 -20.96 -12.75 -6.87
N HIS A 319 -20.54 -13.99 -7.14
CA HIS A 319 -20.88 -15.16 -6.31
C HIS A 319 -19.85 -15.49 -5.23
N ASN A 320 -18.60 -15.08 -5.41
CA ASN A 320 -17.49 -15.28 -4.46
C ASN A 320 -16.86 -13.94 -4.11
N PRO A 321 -17.61 -13.09 -3.45
CA PRO A 321 -17.09 -11.81 -3.05
C PRO A 321 -15.88 -11.99 -2.11
N LEU A 322 -15.01 -10.99 -2.05
CA LEU A 322 -13.69 -10.99 -1.37
C LEU A 322 -13.74 -11.33 0.12
#